data_7c1100f40220970ff5e0696a4e65eddb
#
_entry.id   7c1100f40220970ff5e0696a4e65eddb
#
_cell.length_a   1.000
_cell.length_b   1.000
_cell.length_c   1.000
_cell.angle_alpha   90.00
_cell.angle_beta   90.00
_cell.angle_gamma   90.00
#
_symmetry.space_group_name_H-M   'P 1'
#
loop_
_entity.id
_entity.type
_entity.pdbx_description
1 polymer ?
#
loop_
_entity_poly.entity_id
_entity_poly.type
_entity_poly.pdbx_seq_one_letter_code
_entity_poly.pdbx_strand_id
1 'polypeptide(L)'
;TFVDTAGYIVMEAEHYADRKDGYAADGKREGKNEKVRFQCIKDYGKTRSAMKAFPVTAYGVPGENAPYLEYHFWVSKPGGYVLTLYMQPSNPVANDQKLCYGVQNNGGEIRIYNAVPEGYRIGDQGEFWAKGVLDQIRRQEIPVSCRSGINRLRIYSVTPGFVLEKLLIRPEGTDVPESYLGPKETYHT
;
A
#
# COMPACT_ATOMS: atom_id res chain seq x y z
N THR A 1 -17.00 -2.81 5.64
CA THR A 1 -16.41 -1.54 6.14
C THR A 1 -15.72 -1.79 7.47
N PHE A 2 -14.45 -1.41 7.60
CA PHE A 2 -13.72 -1.52 8.86
C PHE A 2 -14.13 -0.41 9.83
N VAL A 3 -14.18 -0.74 11.11
CA VAL A 3 -14.58 0.22 12.15
C VAL A 3 -13.49 0.33 13.21
N ASP A 4 -13.39 1.51 13.79
CA ASP A 4 -12.52 1.80 14.91
C ASP A 4 -13.05 1.11 16.19
N THR A 5 -12.29 0.20 16.75
CA THR A 5 -12.62 -0.51 18.01
C THR A 5 -11.63 -0.24 19.14
N ALA A 6 -10.51 0.40 18.85
CA ALA A 6 -9.43 0.61 19.82
C ALA A 6 -8.73 1.98 19.67
N GLY A 7 -9.35 2.93 18.99
CA GLY A 7 -8.74 4.22 18.65
C GLY A 7 -7.94 4.18 17.35
N TYR A 8 -7.95 3.08 16.64
CA TYR A 8 -7.29 2.91 15.33
C TYR A 8 -8.01 1.83 14.50
N ILE A 9 -7.71 1.80 13.20
CA ILE A 9 -8.27 0.84 12.23
C ILE A 9 -7.11 0.09 11.57
N VAL A 10 -7.20 -1.23 11.55
CA VAL A 10 -6.23 -2.11 10.88
C VAL A 10 -6.95 -2.96 9.85
N MET A 11 -6.39 -3.02 8.65
CA MET A 11 -6.92 -3.75 7.51
C MET A 11 -5.83 -4.62 6.90
N GLU A 12 -6.06 -5.92 6.77
CA GLU A 12 -5.19 -6.78 5.97
C GLU A 12 -5.37 -6.41 4.48
N ALA A 13 -4.27 -6.41 3.72
CA ALA A 13 -4.32 -5.95 2.33
C ALA A 13 -5.26 -6.77 1.45
N GLU A 14 -5.47 -8.06 1.76
CA GLU A 14 -6.37 -8.95 1.03
C GLU A 14 -7.86 -8.67 1.25
N HIS A 15 -8.22 -7.92 2.31
CA HIS A 15 -9.61 -7.60 2.67
C HIS A 15 -10.08 -6.26 2.10
N TYR A 16 -9.70 -5.98 0.85
CA TYR A 16 -10.19 -4.81 0.12
C TYR A 16 -11.70 -4.89 -0.13
N ALA A 17 -12.34 -3.72 -0.24
CA ALA A 17 -13.77 -3.62 -0.55
C ALA A 17 -14.03 -3.72 -2.07
N ASP A 18 -13.13 -3.14 -2.87
CA ASP A 18 -13.20 -3.16 -4.32
C ASP A 18 -11.81 -3.18 -4.95
N ARG A 19 -11.72 -3.66 -6.17
CA ARG A 19 -10.48 -3.74 -6.95
C ARG A 19 -10.73 -3.37 -8.39
N LYS A 20 -9.88 -2.51 -8.92
CA LYS A 20 -9.84 -2.22 -10.35
C LYS A 20 -8.58 -2.76 -10.98
N ASP A 21 -8.73 -3.52 -12.04
CA ASP A 21 -7.63 -3.94 -12.88
C ASP A 21 -7.15 -2.78 -13.77
N GLY A 22 -5.88 -2.78 -14.08
CA GLY A 22 -5.24 -1.83 -14.99
C GLY A 22 -4.71 -2.52 -16.24
N TYR A 23 -3.89 -1.78 -16.99
CA TYR A 23 -3.24 -2.27 -18.20
C TYR A 23 -1.79 -1.78 -18.22
N ALA A 24 -0.89 -2.64 -18.73
CA ALA A 24 0.49 -2.23 -18.95
C ALA A 24 0.57 -1.13 -20.01
N ALA A 25 1.21 -0.02 -19.67
CA ALA A 25 1.48 1.07 -20.60
C ALA A 25 2.73 0.75 -21.41
N ASP A 26 2.68 -0.28 -22.24
CA ASP A 26 3.77 -0.60 -23.17
C ASP A 26 3.66 0.26 -24.42
N GLY A 27 4.42 1.34 -24.47
CA GLY A 27 4.60 2.12 -25.70
C GLY A 27 5.33 1.39 -26.84
N LYS A 28 5.46 0.04 -26.78
CA LYS A 28 6.26 -0.75 -27.72
C LYS A 28 5.58 -1.96 -28.34
N ARG A 29 4.35 -2.29 -27.98
CA ARG A 29 3.60 -3.40 -28.61
C ARG A 29 2.23 -2.95 -29.05
N GLU A 30 2.09 -2.64 -30.32
CA GLU A 30 0.77 -2.48 -30.95
C GLU A 30 -0.08 -3.74 -30.68
N GLY A 31 -1.20 -3.58 -30.00
CA GLY A 31 -2.30 -4.52 -30.02
C GLY A 31 -2.47 -5.47 -28.82
N LYS A 32 -1.68 -5.41 -27.75
CA LYS A 32 -1.93 -6.18 -26.53
C LYS A 32 -1.72 -5.33 -25.29
N ASN A 33 -2.77 -4.67 -24.82
CA ASN A 33 -2.83 -4.14 -23.47
C ASN A 33 -2.84 -5.33 -22.50
N GLU A 34 -1.68 -5.73 -22.00
CA GLU A 34 -1.58 -6.79 -21.01
C GLU A 34 -2.28 -6.32 -19.72
N LYS A 35 -3.24 -7.12 -19.27
CA LYS A 35 -4.03 -6.81 -18.08
C LYS A 35 -3.15 -6.89 -16.83
N VAL A 36 -3.17 -5.84 -16.03
CA VAL A 36 -2.44 -5.74 -14.75
C VAL A 36 -3.44 -5.78 -13.61
N ARG A 37 -3.23 -6.66 -12.65
CA ARG A 37 -4.13 -6.77 -11.49
C ARG A 37 -3.40 -7.17 -10.23
N PHE A 38 -3.91 -6.71 -9.10
CA PHE A 38 -3.48 -7.20 -7.80
C PHE A 38 -3.94 -8.64 -7.60
N GLN A 39 -3.03 -9.46 -7.10
CA GLN A 39 -3.27 -10.84 -6.70
C GLN A 39 -2.82 -11.05 -5.27
N CYS A 40 -3.54 -11.87 -4.53
CA CYS A 40 -3.18 -12.27 -3.19
C CYS A 40 -2.15 -13.40 -3.26
N ILE A 41 -1.02 -13.21 -2.57
CA ILE A 41 0.01 -14.23 -2.37
C ILE A 41 -0.15 -14.71 -0.93
N LYS A 42 -0.68 -15.91 -0.76
CA LYS A 42 -0.88 -16.54 0.56
C LYS A 42 0.45 -16.98 1.15
N ASP A 43 0.53 -16.96 2.48
CA ASP A 43 1.71 -17.37 3.25
C ASP A 43 2.99 -16.63 2.83
N TYR A 44 2.83 -15.38 2.39
CA TYR A 44 3.92 -14.52 1.94
C TYR A 44 3.98 -13.25 2.78
N GLY A 45 5.22 -12.89 3.16
CA GLY A 45 5.47 -11.73 4.01
C GLY A 45 5.45 -12.06 5.50
N LYS A 46 5.38 -11.02 6.32
CA LYS A 46 5.38 -11.13 7.78
C LYS A 46 3.99 -11.43 8.36
N THR A 47 2.95 -11.11 7.59
CA THR A 47 1.56 -11.37 7.93
C THR A 47 1.05 -12.65 7.25
N ARG A 48 -0.27 -12.80 7.10
CA ARG A 48 -0.87 -14.01 6.49
C ARG A 48 -0.78 -14.04 4.98
N SER A 49 -0.74 -12.88 4.36
CA SER A 49 -0.78 -12.73 2.92
C SER A 49 -0.27 -11.35 2.51
N ALA A 50 0.00 -11.20 1.23
CA ALA A 50 0.36 -9.92 0.64
C ALA A 50 -0.33 -9.72 -0.71
N MET A 51 -0.58 -8.47 -1.07
CA MET A 51 -1.16 -8.09 -2.35
C MET A 51 -0.08 -7.52 -3.27
N LYS A 52 0.08 -8.10 -4.44
CA LYS A 52 1.05 -7.67 -5.45
C LYS A 52 0.41 -7.60 -6.83
N ALA A 53 0.75 -6.58 -7.60
CA ALA A 53 0.28 -6.46 -8.98
C ALA A 53 1.11 -7.33 -9.94
N PHE A 54 0.44 -8.01 -10.84
CA PHE A 54 1.02 -8.85 -11.89
C PHE A 54 0.48 -8.41 -13.26
N PRO A 55 1.33 -8.48 -14.30
CA PRO A 55 2.73 -8.93 -14.31
C PRO A 55 3.66 -7.96 -13.57
N VAL A 56 4.78 -8.49 -13.05
CA VAL A 56 5.77 -7.72 -12.26
C VAL A 56 6.66 -6.80 -13.09
N THR A 57 6.35 -6.63 -14.35
CA THR A 57 7.07 -5.77 -15.30
C THR A 57 6.28 -4.53 -15.70
N ALA A 58 5.03 -4.42 -15.24
CA ALA A 58 4.11 -3.39 -15.67
C ALA A 58 4.19 -2.13 -14.80
N TYR A 59 4.28 -0.98 -15.47
CA TYR A 59 4.14 0.34 -14.86
C TYR A 59 2.71 0.84 -14.99
N GLY A 60 2.22 1.55 -13.97
CA GLY A 60 0.90 2.14 -13.96
C GLY A 60 0.92 3.63 -13.72
N VAL A 61 0.03 4.36 -14.39
CA VAL A 61 -0.27 5.76 -14.14
C VAL A 61 -1.58 5.83 -13.39
N PRO A 62 -1.59 6.25 -12.10
CA PRO A 62 -2.81 6.35 -11.31
C PRO A 62 -3.82 7.32 -11.94
N GLY A 63 -5.09 6.92 -11.95
CA GLY A 63 -6.15 7.65 -12.64
C GLY A 63 -6.32 7.26 -14.11
N GLU A 64 -5.36 6.60 -14.72
CA GLU A 64 -5.39 6.14 -16.10
C GLU A 64 -5.45 4.61 -16.17
N ASN A 65 -4.29 3.97 -16.15
CA ASN A 65 -4.13 2.53 -16.37
C ASN A 65 -3.61 1.75 -15.16
N ALA A 66 -3.25 2.42 -14.05
CA ALA A 66 -2.77 1.72 -12.86
C ALA A 66 -3.89 0.93 -12.18
N PRO A 67 -3.66 -0.33 -11.78
CA PRO A 67 -4.59 -1.07 -10.96
C PRO A 67 -4.61 -0.50 -9.53
N TYR A 68 -5.74 -0.63 -8.84
CA TYR A 68 -5.85 -0.25 -7.44
C TYR A 68 -6.64 -1.25 -6.60
N LEU A 69 -6.40 -1.20 -5.29
CA LEU A 69 -7.25 -1.77 -4.24
C LEU A 69 -7.95 -0.62 -3.52
N GLU A 70 -9.25 -0.77 -3.26
CA GLU A 70 -10.04 0.21 -2.51
C GLU A 70 -10.47 -0.40 -1.18
N TYR A 71 -10.26 0.37 -0.10
CA TYR A 71 -10.61 0.01 1.27
C TYR A 71 -11.67 0.97 1.79
N HIS A 72 -12.67 0.45 2.49
CA HIS A 72 -13.70 1.24 3.16
C HIS A 72 -13.53 1.14 4.67
N PHE A 73 -13.48 2.29 5.32
CA PHE A 73 -13.37 2.36 6.76
C PHE A 73 -14.21 3.51 7.33
N TRP A 74 -14.65 3.35 8.55
CA TRP A 74 -15.51 4.30 9.22
C TRP A 74 -14.78 4.96 10.39
N VAL A 75 -14.85 6.28 10.49
CA VAL A 75 -14.34 7.05 11.62
C VAL A 75 -15.43 7.96 12.18
N SER A 76 -15.43 8.15 13.50
CA SER A 76 -16.42 8.98 14.18
C SER A 76 -16.09 10.47 14.05
N LYS A 77 -14.83 10.83 14.09
CA LYS A 77 -14.38 12.22 14.11
C LYS A 77 -13.65 12.59 12.82
N PRO A 78 -13.99 13.74 12.19
CA PRO A 78 -13.21 14.26 11.08
C PRO A 78 -11.88 14.82 11.58
N GLY A 79 -10.86 14.84 10.73
CA GLY A 79 -9.57 15.45 11.05
C GLY A 79 -8.38 14.83 10.38
N GLY A 80 -7.19 15.12 10.90
CA GLY A 80 -5.93 14.55 10.47
C GLY A 80 -5.72 13.16 11.05
N TYR A 81 -5.34 12.24 10.18
CA TYR A 81 -5.00 10.85 10.51
C TYR A 81 -3.66 10.49 9.89
N VAL A 82 -3.03 9.48 10.42
CA VAL A 82 -1.83 8.87 9.86
C VAL A 82 -2.20 7.51 9.28
N LEU A 83 -1.90 7.33 8.00
CA LEU A 83 -1.96 6.04 7.33
C LEU A 83 -0.57 5.42 7.38
N THR A 84 -0.42 4.27 8.01
CA THR A 84 0.80 3.46 7.97
C THR A 84 0.58 2.30 7.00
N LEU A 85 1.41 2.22 5.96
CA LEU A 85 1.46 1.08 5.06
C LEU A 85 2.54 0.12 5.53
N TYR A 86 2.17 -1.13 5.66
CA TYR A 86 3.10 -2.24 5.90
C TYR A 86 3.35 -2.92 4.56
N MET A 87 4.61 -2.94 4.15
CA MET A 87 5.02 -3.40 2.84
C MET A 87 6.14 -4.43 2.97
N GLN A 88 6.19 -5.36 2.04
CA GLN A 88 7.33 -6.26 1.93
C GLN A 88 8.59 -5.45 1.58
N PRO A 89 9.76 -5.75 2.18
CA PRO A 89 11.01 -5.09 1.84
C PRO A 89 11.53 -5.55 0.46
N SER A 90 10.72 -5.27 -0.58
CA SER A 90 11.07 -5.53 -1.97
C SER A 90 12.11 -4.53 -2.46
N ASN A 91 12.97 -4.99 -3.38
CA ASN A 91 13.88 -4.10 -4.07
C ASN A 91 13.23 -3.53 -5.33
N PRO A 92 13.60 -2.30 -5.73
CA PRO A 92 13.23 -1.78 -7.03
C PRO A 92 13.70 -2.72 -8.15
N VAL A 93 12.82 -2.97 -9.12
CA VAL A 93 13.14 -3.82 -10.28
C VAL A 93 13.52 -3.00 -11.52
N ALA A 94 13.36 -1.69 -11.43
CA ALA A 94 13.65 -0.76 -12.50
C ALA A 94 14.99 -0.05 -12.33
N ASN A 95 15.54 0.44 -13.45
CA ASN A 95 16.81 1.16 -13.47
C ASN A 95 16.80 2.49 -12.70
N ASP A 96 15.62 3.07 -12.49
CA ASP A 96 15.44 4.31 -11.72
C ASP A 96 15.53 4.11 -10.20
N GLN A 97 15.66 2.86 -9.75
CA GLN A 97 15.79 2.47 -8.34
C GLN A 97 14.61 2.98 -7.47
N LYS A 98 13.41 3.12 -8.04
CA LYS A 98 12.21 3.57 -7.34
C LYS A 98 11.22 2.42 -7.14
N LEU A 99 10.51 2.47 -6.02
CA LEU A 99 9.42 1.56 -5.68
C LEU A 99 8.19 2.41 -5.33
N CYS A 100 7.50 2.89 -6.35
CA CYS A 100 6.42 3.85 -6.21
C CYS A 100 5.04 3.20 -6.14
N TYR A 101 4.19 3.81 -5.32
CA TYR A 101 2.76 3.52 -5.22
C TYR A 101 1.97 4.82 -5.13
N GLY A 102 0.69 4.77 -5.44
CA GLY A 102 -0.20 5.93 -5.35
C GLY A 102 -1.21 5.76 -4.22
N VAL A 103 -1.58 6.86 -3.59
CA VAL A 103 -2.63 6.90 -2.56
C VAL A 103 -3.65 7.96 -2.93
N GLN A 104 -4.93 7.59 -2.87
CA GLN A 104 -6.05 8.50 -3.02
C GLN A 104 -7.03 8.31 -1.88
N ASN A 105 -7.37 9.38 -1.18
CA ASN A 105 -8.35 9.35 -0.10
C ASN A 105 -9.60 10.13 -0.51
N ASN A 106 -10.78 9.52 -0.33
CA ASN A 106 -12.10 10.12 -0.58
C ASN A 106 -12.28 10.77 -1.96
N GLY A 107 -11.63 10.24 -2.99
CA GLY A 107 -11.69 10.77 -4.35
C GLY A 107 -10.94 12.09 -4.54
N GLY A 108 -10.10 12.49 -3.58
CA GLY A 108 -9.22 13.65 -3.70
C GLY A 108 -8.05 13.42 -4.65
N GLU A 109 -7.03 14.27 -4.52
CA GLU A 109 -5.79 14.17 -5.30
C GLU A 109 -5.09 12.83 -5.09
N ILE A 110 -4.57 12.24 -6.17
CA ILE A 110 -3.73 11.05 -6.12
C ILE A 110 -2.30 11.50 -5.86
N ARG A 111 -1.72 11.04 -4.75
CA ARG A 111 -0.34 11.33 -4.39
C ARG A 111 0.54 10.11 -4.59
N ILE A 112 1.70 10.31 -5.19
CA ILE A 112 2.69 9.25 -5.44
C ILE A 112 3.75 9.29 -4.35
N TYR A 113 4.03 8.12 -3.78
CA TYR A 113 5.05 7.92 -2.76
C TYR A 113 6.07 6.90 -3.24
N ASN A 114 7.32 7.05 -2.78
CA ASN A 114 8.36 6.07 -3.01
C ASN A 114 8.63 5.30 -1.70
N ALA A 115 8.52 3.98 -1.76
CA ALA A 115 8.71 3.10 -0.60
C ALA A 115 10.19 2.91 -0.21
N VAL A 116 11.13 3.37 -1.03
CA VAL A 116 12.57 3.35 -0.75
C VAL A 116 13.11 4.78 -0.66
N PRO A 117 14.12 5.05 0.18
CA PRO A 117 14.70 6.38 0.28
C PRO A 117 15.36 6.80 -1.01
N GLU A 118 15.47 8.11 -1.20
CA GLU A 118 16.20 8.68 -2.32
C GLU A 118 17.67 8.24 -2.28
N GLY A 119 18.22 7.88 -3.44
CA GLY A 119 19.60 7.39 -3.55
C GLY A 119 19.78 5.92 -3.14
N TYR A 120 18.70 5.20 -2.78
CA TYR A 120 18.77 3.77 -2.49
C TYR A 120 19.30 2.98 -3.70
N ARG A 121 20.26 2.08 -3.43
CA ARG A 121 20.80 1.16 -4.45
C ARG A 121 20.67 -0.28 -3.98
N ILE A 122 20.34 -1.16 -4.90
CA ILE A 122 20.31 -2.61 -4.65
C ILE A 122 21.74 -3.06 -4.29
N GLY A 123 21.87 -3.79 -3.18
CA GLY A 123 23.17 -4.26 -2.68
C GLY A 123 23.91 -3.24 -1.81
N ASP A 124 23.36 -2.04 -1.61
CA ASP A 124 23.82 -1.13 -0.59
C ASP A 124 23.47 -1.72 0.78
N GLN A 125 24.50 -2.14 1.54
CA GLN A 125 24.35 -2.75 2.88
C GLN A 125 24.11 -1.69 3.96
N GLY A 126 23.48 -0.56 3.59
CA GLY A 126 23.16 0.52 4.51
C GLY A 126 22.11 0.13 5.56
N GLU A 127 21.95 0.99 6.55
CA GLU A 127 21.04 0.80 7.68
C GLU A 127 19.59 0.53 7.24
N PHE A 128 19.11 1.20 6.20
CA PHE A 128 17.76 1.00 5.66
C PHE A 128 17.56 -0.42 5.12
N TRP A 129 18.55 -0.95 4.40
CA TRP A 129 18.51 -2.32 3.89
C TRP A 129 18.54 -3.34 5.03
N ALA A 130 19.49 -3.18 5.96
CA ALA A 130 19.67 -4.07 7.12
C ALA A 130 18.39 -4.12 7.97
N LYS A 131 17.78 -2.98 8.26
CA LYS A 131 16.53 -2.89 9.00
C LYS A 131 15.39 -3.62 8.26
N GLY A 132 15.24 -3.41 6.95
CA GLY A 132 14.23 -4.10 6.15
C GLY A 132 14.38 -5.61 6.17
N VAL A 133 15.62 -6.12 6.11
CA VAL A 133 15.92 -7.57 6.17
C VAL A 133 15.63 -8.13 7.58
N LEU A 134 16.05 -7.44 8.62
CA LEU A 134 15.85 -7.89 10.00
C LEU A 134 14.37 -7.86 10.40
N ASP A 135 13.67 -6.79 10.06
CA ASP A 135 12.26 -6.63 10.39
C ASP A 135 11.33 -7.43 9.48
N GLN A 136 11.81 -7.84 8.31
CA GLN A 136 11.04 -8.49 7.24
C GLN A 136 9.79 -7.69 6.81
N ILE A 137 9.78 -6.40 7.09
CA ILE A 137 8.70 -5.48 6.76
C ILE A 137 9.22 -4.04 6.68
N ARG A 138 8.66 -3.27 5.77
CA ARG A 138 8.84 -1.80 5.72
C ARG A 138 7.56 -1.12 6.11
N ARG A 139 7.69 -0.05 6.88
CA ARG A 139 6.57 0.79 7.29
C ARG A 139 6.79 2.18 6.72
N GLN A 140 5.76 2.76 6.15
CA GLN A 140 5.75 4.16 5.72
C GLN A 140 4.50 4.84 6.24
N GLU A 141 4.68 5.98 6.90
CA GLU A 141 3.60 6.79 7.43
C GLU A 141 3.35 7.98 6.51
N ILE A 142 2.09 8.20 6.18
CA ILE A 142 1.65 9.32 5.37
C ILE A 142 0.42 9.99 5.98
N PRO A 143 0.31 11.34 5.93
CA PRO A 143 -0.85 12.04 6.43
C PRO A 143 -2.04 11.84 5.50
N VAL A 144 -3.22 11.61 6.08
CA VAL A 144 -4.50 11.53 5.37
C VAL A 144 -5.55 12.33 6.13
N SER A 145 -6.48 12.96 5.41
CA SER A 145 -7.59 13.67 6.02
C SER A 145 -8.85 12.81 5.95
N CYS A 146 -9.45 12.52 7.09
CA CYS A 146 -10.68 11.74 7.17
C CYS A 146 -11.89 12.63 7.48
N ARG A 147 -13.04 12.28 6.91
CA ARG A 147 -14.33 12.84 7.26
C ARG A 147 -15.08 11.91 8.21
N SER A 148 -15.98 12.44 9.02
CA SER A 148 -16.87 11.61 9.83
C SER A 148 -17.70 10.68 8.92
N GLY A 149 -17.85 9.43 9.32
CA GLY A 149 -18.53 8.41 8.53
C GLY A 149 -17.58 7.56 7.68
N ILE A 150 -18.09 7.07 6.56
CA ILE A 150 -17.35 6.17 5.67
C ILE A 150 -16.32 6.96 4.86
N ASN A 151 -15.08 6.50 4.93
CA ASN A 151 -13.97 6.95 4.10
C ASN A 151 -13.56 5.85 3.11
N ARG A 152 -13.04 6.27 1.95
CA ARG A 152 -12.56 5.39 0.89
C ARG A 152 -11.11 5.70 0.60
N LEU A 153 -10.27 4.67 0.68
CA LEU A 153 -8.84 4.75 0.43
C LEU A 153 -8.47 3.86 -0.73
N ARG A 154 -7.82 4.41 -1.76
CA ARG A 154 -7.29 3.64 -2.88
C ARG A 154 -5.77 3.60 -2.83
N ILE A 155 -5.24 2.41 -3.02
CA ILE A 155 -3.80 2.16 -3.15
C ILE A 155 -3.53 1.66 -4.57
N TYR A 156 -2.75 2.44 -5.32
CA TYR A 156 -2.40 2.14 -6.72
C TYR A 156 -1.02 1.51 -6.81
N SER A 157 -0.87 0.51 -7.67
CA SER A 157 0.44 0.03 -8.09
C SER A 157 0.99 0.92 -9.21
N VAL A 158 2.14 1.55 -8.97
CA VAL A 158 2.79 2.47 -9.93
C VAL A 158 4.00 1.82 -10.56
N THR A 159 4.96 1.40 -9.74
CA THR A 159 6.11 0.64 -10.24
C THR A 159 5.96 -0.85 -9.93
N PRO A 160 6.50 -1.72 -10.79
CA PRO A 160 6.48 -3.15 -10.50
C PRO A 160 7.30 -3.46 -9.24
N GLY A 161 6.88 -4.50 -8.52
CA GLY A 161 7.57 -4.95 -7.30
C GLY A 161 6.99 -4.42 -5.99
N PHE A 162 6.06 -3.47 -6.01
CA PHE A 162 5.34 -3.02 -4.82
C PHE A 162 4.47 -4.15 -4.25
N VAL A 163 4.61 -4.43 -2.95
CA VAL A 163 3.88 -5.49 -2.24
C VAL A 163 3.32 -4.94 -0.95
N LEU A 164 1.99 -4.93 -0.84
CA LEU A 164 1.26 -4.42 0.31
C LEU A 164 0.80 -5.57 1.20
N GLU A 165 1.06 -5.49 2.50
CA GLU A 165 0.64 -6.50 3.48
C GLU A 165 -0.52 -6.02 4.36
N LYS A 166 -0.44 -4.79 4.88
CA LYS A 166 -1.39 -4.27 5.87
C LYS A 166 -1.47 -2.76 5.83
N LEU A 167 -2.61 -2.22 6.24
CA LEU A 167 -2.84 -0.80 6.42
C LEU A 167 -3.29 -0.53 7.86
N LEU A 168 -2.76 0.52 8.46
CA LEU A 168 -3.17 1.01 9.76
C LEU A 168 -3.54 2.49 9.62
N ILE A 169 -4.72 2.87 10.12
CA ILE A 169 -5.19 4.25 10.16
C ILE A 169 -5.43 4.63 11.62
N ARG A 170 -4.79 5.72 12.06
CA ARG A 170 -4.92 6.23 13.42
C ARG A 170 -5.04 7.75 13.42
N PRO A 171 -5.75 8.37 14.37
CA PRO A 171 -5.68 9.81 14.57
C PRO A 171 -4.24 10.26 14.80
N GLU A 172 -3.90 11.47 14.36
CA GLU A 172 -2.61 12.07 14.70
C GLU A 172 -2.40 12.12 16.23
N GLY A 173 -1.18 11.78 16.68
CA GLY A 173 -0.84 11.75 18.10
C GLY A 173 -1.36 10.54 18.88
N THR A 174 -2.00 9.58 18.24
CA THR A 174 -2.43 8.33 18.90
C THR A 174 -1.34 7.26 18.77
N ASP A 175 -0.94 6.68 19.89
CA ASP A 175 -0.02 5.56 19.91
C ASP A 175 -0.77 4.24 19.65
N VAL A 176 -0.13 3.36 18.91
CA VAL A 176 -0.63 2.00 18.65
C VAL A 176 0.35 1.01 19.25
N PRO A 177 -0.11 -0.01 19.98
CA PRO A 177 0.77 -1.00 20.57
C PRO A 177 1.66 -1.64 19.51
N GLU A 178 2.96 -1.58 19.70
CA GLU A 178 3.91 -2.26 18.83
C GLU A 178 3.89 -3.76 19.10
N SER A 179 3.87 -4.55 18.04
CA SER A 179 4.07 -5.98 18.09
C SER A 179 4.90 -6.44 16.89
N TYR A 180 5.50 -7.61 17.01
CA TYR A 180 6.32 -8.17 15.91
C TYR A 180 5.56 -8.30 14.59
N LEU A 181 4.28 -8.69 14.66
CA LEU A 181 3.41 -8.86 13.48
C LEU A 181 2.60 -7.59 13.13
N GLY A 182 2.79 -6.50 13.88
CA GLY A 182 1.90 -5.35 13.85
C GLY A 182 0.57 -5.63 14.56
N PRO A 183 -0.30 -4.61 14.71
CA PRO A 183 -1.60 -4.78 15.35
C PRO A 183 -2.50 -5.70 14.54
N LYS A 184 -3.37 -6.43 15.24
CA LYS A 184 -4.36 -7.31 14.62
C LYS A 184 -5.39 -6.49 13.84
N GLU A 185 -5.91 -7.09 12.77
CA GLU A 185 -7.02 -6.51 12.02
C GLU A 185 -8.21 -6.19 12.91
N THR A 186 -8.78 -5.00 12.72
CA THR A 186 -9.97 -4.57 13.46
C THR A 186 -11.23 -5.17 12.86
N TYR A 187 -12.33 -5.09 13.62
CA TYR A 187 -13.63 -5.60 13.19
C TYR A 187 -14.10 -4.93 11.89
N HIS A 188 -14.70 -5.71 11.01
CA HIS A 188 -15.36 -5.24 9.80
C HIS A 188 -16.76 -5.86 9.64
N THR A 189 -17.66 -5.08 9.11
CA THR A 189 -19.03 -5.48 8.72
C THR A 189 -19.14 -5.59 7.21
#